data_2c1a180e562ae9b7d86c7e8dc5120087
#
_entry.id   2c1a180e562ae9b7d86c7e8dc5120087
#
_cell.length_a   1.000
_cell.length_b   1.000
_cell.length_c   1.000
_cell.angle_alpha   90.00
_cell.angle_beta   90.00
_cell.angle_gamma   90.00
#
_symmetry.space_group_name_H-M   'P 1'
#
loop_
_entity.id
_entity.type
_entity.pdbx_description
1 polymer ?
#
loop_
_entity_poly.entity_id
_entity_poly.type
_entity_poly.pdbx_seq_one_letter_code
_entity_poly.pdbx_strand_id
1 'polypeptide(L)'
;MEKNPKNKRKKDPLFHNFCYDFVRVTGALPILVWLRPKVYRPYNTKKPKGRMLMSANHQSFMDPVSVHLAFPFRRMNCLATKDLFGTKMKRAFFSRMLCIEVDKENFALSSFHDVVSRLQEEKIVVIFPEGSVERHKDGPVRAFKSGAVLMAYRADTPILPIYIVKRQKWYHRLRIVVGEPFDVRGAVGRIPTMEQLDAASETLRLKEMELHDYFQSLPIYQKLNRNQPTENSEGGVTNE
;
A
#
# COMPACT_ATOMS: atom_id res chain seq x y z
N MET A 1 15.36 14.91 28.51
CA MET A 1 15.67 14.16 27.26
C MET A 1 16.08 12.75 27.63
N GLU A 2 15.11 11.86 27.81
CA GLU A 2 15.36 10.49 28.25
C GLU A 2 15.63 9.64 26.98
N LYS A 3 16.84 9.10 26.87
CA LYS A 3 17.24 8.23 25.77
C LYS A 3 16.43 6.94 25.87
N ASN A 4 15.50 6.77 24.93
CA ASN A 4 14.72 5.55 24.74
C ASN A 4 15.66 4.32 24.70
N PRO A 5 15.44 3.31 25.57
CA PRO A 5 16.30 2.14 25.65
C PRO A 5 16.34 1.45 24.30
N LYS A 6 17.53 1.14 23.83
CA LYS A 6 17.85 0.46 22.55
C LYS A 6 16.90 -0.73 22.32
N ASN A 7 15.86 -0.51 21.51
CA ASN A 7 14.96 -1.56 21.06
C ASN A 7 15.80 -2.54 20.22
N LYS A 8 16.19 -3.66 20.83
CA LYS A 8 16.98 -4.70 20.15
C LYS A 8 16.15 -5.19 18.97
N ARG A 9 16.63 -4.92 17.76
CA ARG A 9 16.03 -5.42 16.53
C ARG A 9 15.76 -6.92 16.66
N LYS A 10 14.50 -7.29 16.83
CA LYS A 10 14.09 -8.68 16.75
C LYS A 10 14.25 -9.10 15.29
N LYS A 11 15.33 -9.79 14.98
CA LYS A 11 15.56 -10.32 13.62
C LYS A 11 14.50 -11.38 13.36
N ASP A 12 13.84 -11.30 12.20
CA ASP A 12 12.99 -12.39 11.76
C ASP A 12 13.83 -13.67 11.69
N PRO A 13 13.25 -14.83 12.00
CA PRO A 13 13.97 -16.09 11.89
C PRO A 13 14.65 -16.22 10.54
N LEU A 14 15.89 -16.69 10.51
CA LEU A 14 16.69 -16.82 9.29
C LEU A 14 15.93 -17.58 8.19
N PHE A 15 15.19 -18.61 8.60
CA PHE A 15 14.38 -19.42 7.69
C PHE A 15 13.24 -18.63 7.03
N HIS A 16 12.56 -17.72 7.75
CA HIS A 16 11.54 -16.84 7.17
C HIS A 16 12.15 -15.90 6.13
N ASN A 17 13.29 -15.33 6.43
CA ASN A 17 14.00 -14.47 5.49
C ASN A 17 14.43 -15.23 4.24
N PHE A 18 14.92 -16.46 4.39
CA PHE A 18 15.31 -17.31 3.26
C PHE A 18 14.12 -17.63 2.36
N CYS A 19 13.00 -18.09 2.92
CA CYS A 19 11.79 -18.38 2.15
C CYS A 19 11.26 -17.15 1.42
N TYR A 20 11.22 -16.00 2.10
CA TYR A 20 10.80 -14.74 1.50
C TYR A 20 11.70 -14.37 0.32
N ASP A 21 13.00 -14.39 0.51
CA ASP A 21 13.96 -14.01 -0.52
C ASP A 21 13.97 -15.01 -1.69
N PHE A 22 13.82 -16.30 -1.41
CA PHE A 22 13.68 -17.33 -2.43
C PHE A 22 12.44 -17.09 -3.30
N VAL A 23 11.27 -16.92 -2.70
CA VAL A 23 10.02 -16.64 -3.44
C VAL A 23 10.13 -15.30 -4.19
N ARG A 24 10.76 -14.30 -3.59
CA ARG A 24 10.99 -13.01 -4.24
C ARG A 24 11.86 -13.14 -5.48
N VAL A 25 12.95 -13.90 -5.41
CA VAL A 25 13.87 -14.06 -6.54
C VAL A 25 13.26 -14.97 -7.61
N THR A 26 12.72 -16.12 -7.24
CA THR A 26 12.20 -17.10 -8.21
C THR A 26 10.85 -16.69 -8.78
N GLY A 27 9.93 -16.25 -7.93
CA GLY A 27 8.58 -15.86 -8.33
C GLY A 27 8.51 -14.46 -8.93
N ALA A 28 9.36 -13.53 -8.51
CA ALA A 28 9.33 -12.17 -9.03
C ALA A 28 9.87 -12.07 -10.48
N LEU A 29 10.83 -12.89 -10.88
CA LEU A 29 11.40 -12.82 -12.24
C LEU A 29 10.35 -12.99 -13.34
N PRO A 30 9.53 -14.06 -13.39
CA PRO A 30 8.49 -14.19 -14.39
C PRO A 30 7.43 -13.08 -14.28
N ILE A 31 7.09 -12.66 -13.06
CA ILE A 31 6.13 -11.57 -12.83
C ILE A 31 6.71 -10.22 -13.29
N LEU A 32 7.99 -9.95 -13.09
CA LEU A 32 8.68 -8.75 -13.58
C LEU A 32 8.67 -8.70 -15.11
N VAL A 33 8.96 -9.82 -15.78
CA VAL A 33 8.91 -9.91 -17.23
C VAL A 33 7.50 -9.69 -17.75
N TRP A 34 6.50 -10.26 -17.08
CA TRP A 34 5.10 -10.10 -17.46
C TRP A 34 4.56 -8.69 -17.18
N LEU A 35 4.72 -8.19 -15.96
CA LEU A 35 4.16 -6.91 -15.55
C LEU A 35 4.98 -5.70 -15.99
N ARG A 36 6.27 -5.87 -16.23
CA ARG A 36 7.21 -4.82 -16.67
C ARG A 36 6.98 -3.49 -15.93
N PRO A 37 7.14 -3.46 -14.58
CA PRO A 37 6.73 -2.33 -13.77
C PRO A 37 7.45 -1.04 -14.19
N LYS A 38 6.71 0.06 -14.23
CA LYS A 38 7.25 1.42 -14.41
C LYS A 38 6.86 2.26 -13.21
N VAL A 39 7.85 2.74 -12.49
CA VAL A 39 7.68 3.55 -11.30
C VAL A 39 7.95 5.02 -11.64
N TYR A 40 6.97 5.86 -11.37
CA TYR A 40 7.04 7.31 -11.53
C TYR A 40 7.28 7.95 -10.17
N ARG A 41 8.14 8.95 -10.10
CA ARG A 41 8.45 9.71 -8.88
C ARG A 41 8.42 11.21 -9.20
N PRO A 42 7.25 11.85 -9.16
CA PRO A 42 7.10 13.26 -9.54
C PRO A 42 7.97 14.21 -8.72
N TYR A 43 8.23 13.85 -7.45
CA TYR A 43 8.96 14.69 -6.50
C TYR A 43 10.42 14.28 -6.33
N ASN A 44 10.99 13.52 -7.26
CA ASN A 44 12.36 13.01 -7.16
C ASN A 44 12.63 12.22 -5.86
N THR A 45 11.58 11.62 -5.30
CA THR A 45 11.61 10.92 -4.01
C THR A 45 12.68 9.83 -4.01
N LYS A 46 13.64 9.96 -3.11
CA LYS A 46 14.69 8.95 -2.91
C LYS A 46 14.07 7.62 -2.48
N LYS A 47 14.75 6.53 -2.78
CA LYS A 47 14.33 5.21 -2.29
C LYS A 47 14.21 5.25 -0.76
N PRO A 48 13.08 4.78 -0.19
CA PRO A 48 12.86 4.85 1.25
C PRO A 48 13.96 4.10 2.02
N LYS A 49 14.50 4.76 3.02
CA LYS A 49 15.49 4.19 3.95
C LYS A 49 14.85 4.07 5.34
N GLY A 50 15.23 3.02 6.10
CA GLY A 50 14.68 2.81 7.44
C GLY A 50 13.23 2.31 7.42
N ARG A 51 12.54 2.55 8.54
CA ARG A 51 11.12 2.24 8.72
C ARG A 51 10.23 3.12 7.85
N MET A 52 9.14 2.56 7.37
CA MET A 52 8.17 3.27 6.54
C MET A 52 6.83 2.56 6.56
N LEU A 53 5.75 3.30 6.75
CA LEU A 53 4.41 2.81 6.43
C LEU A 53 4.10 3.20 4.99
N MET A 54 3.88 2.23 4.10
CA MET A 54 3.49 2.48 2.72
C MET A 54 1.97 2.39 2.62
N SER A 55 1.33 3.44 2.17
CA SER A 55 -0.11 3.52 1.91
C SER A 55 -0.35 3.44 0.41
N ALA A 56 -1.25 2.59 -0.01
CA ALA A 56 -1.61 2.44 -1.42
C ALA A 56 -3.11 2.21 -1.60
N ASN A 57 -3.64 2.65 -2.73
CA ASN A 57 -5.00 2.31 -3.16
C ASN A 57 -5.13 0.81 -3.45
N HIS A 58 -6.33 0.23 -3.26
CA HIS A 58 -6.56 -1.22 -3.35
C HIS A 58 -7.60 -1.58 -4.41
N GLN A 59 -7.13 -2.04 -5.56
CA GLN A 59 -7.96 -2.34 -6.73
C GLN A 59 -7.94 -3.84 -7.11
N SER A 60 -6.95 -4.59 -6.61
CA SER A 60 -6.71 -5.97 -7.02
C SER A 60 -6.00 -6.76 -5.94
N PHE A 61 -6.27 -8.06 -5.88
CA PHE A 61 -5.50 -8.99 -5.06
C PHE A 61 -3.98 -8.97 -5.37
N MET A 62 -3.59 -8.50 -6.55
CA MET A 62 -2.18 -8.39 -6.96
C MET A 62 -1.49 -7.09 -6.48
N ASP A 63 -2.20 -6.19 -5.83
CA ASP A 63 -1.61 -4.90 -5.41
C ASP A 63 -0.45 -5.03 -4.41
N PRO A 64 -0.48 -5.95 -3.43
CA PRO A 64 0.69 -6.18 -2.57
C PRO A 64 1.92 -6.59 -3.39
N VAL A 65 1.75 -7.46 -4.39
CA VAL A 65 2.84 -7.85 -5.30
C VAL A 65 3.31 -6.65 -6.12
N SER A 66 2.37 -5.81 -6.58
CA SER A 66 2.69 -4.60 -7.34
C SER A 66 3.58 -3.65 -6.55
N VAL A 67 3.27 -3.42 -5.27
CA VAL A 67 4.12 -2.59 -4.39
C VAL A 67 5.50 -3.23 -4.20
N HIS A 68 5.58 -4.54 -4.00
CA HIS A 68 6.87 -5.25 -3.91
C HIS A 68 7.73 -5.08 -5.16
N LEU A 69 7.13 -5.11 -6.34
CA LEU A 69 7.84 -4.91 -7.61
C LEU A 69 8.34 -3.48 -7.78
N ALA A 70 7.71 -2.49 -7.16
CA ALA A 70 8.19 -1.11 -7.15
C ALA A 70 9.44 -0.90 -6.28
N PHE A 71 9.64 -1.76 -5.28
CA PHE A 71 10.77 -1.69 -4.34
C PHE A 71 11.45 -3.05 -4.16
N PRO A 72 12.01 -3.65 -5.22
CA PRO A 72 12.44 -5.04 -5.25
C PRO A 72 13.57 -5.39 -4.26
N PHE A 73 14.27 -4.39 -3.72
CA PHE A 73 15.39 -4.60 -2.78
C PHE A 73 15.00 -4.45 -1.31
N ARG A 74 13.70 -4.27 -1.01
CA ARG A 74 13.21 -4.10 0.36
C ARG A 74 12.26 -5.22 0.74
N ARG A 75 12.46 -5.78 1.94
CA ARG A 75 11.47 -6.69 2.54
C ARG A 75 10.34 -5.86 3.12
N MET A 76 9.12 -6.29 2.87
CA MET A 76 7.91 -5.59 3.31
C MET A 76 6.97 -6.56 4.01
N ASN A 77 6.33 -6.07 5.07
CA ASN A 77 5.26 -6.78 5.76
C ASN A 77 3.93 -6.25 5.20
N CYS A 78 3.09 -7.13 4.66
CA CYS A 78 1.77 -6.74 4.16
C CYS A 78 0.70 -7.17 5.13
N LEU A 79 -0.36 -6.38 5.29
CA LEU A 79 -1.55 -6.82 6.00
C LEU A 79 -2.33 -7.80 5.12
N ALA A 80 -2.71 -8.93 5.69
CA ALA A 80 -3.48 -9.95 5.01
C ALA A 80 -4.64 -10.42 5.90
N THR A 81 -5.82 -10.58 5.30
CA THR A 81 -7.02 -10.94 6.06
C THR A 81 -6.96 -12.37 6.56
N LYS A 82 -7.58 -12.63 7.71
CA LYS A 82 -7.65 -13.93 8.38
C LYS A 82 -8.08 -15.07 7.44
N ASP A 83 -8.93 -14.79 6.47
CA ASP A 83 -9.41 -15.78 5.49
C ASP A 83 -8.26 -16.39 4.67
N LEU A 84 -7.20 -15.61 4.42
CA LEU A 84 -6.01 -16.11 3.73
C LEU A 84 -5.18 -17.09 4.57
N PHE A 85 -5.38 -17.11 5.88
CA PHE A 85 -4.69 -18.00 6.82
C PHE A 85 -5.50 -19.27 7.17
N GLY A 86 -6.62 -19.54 6.49
CA GLY A 86 -7.61 -20.56 6.83
C GLY A 86 -7.11 -22.01 6.92
N THR A 87 -5.95 -22.36 6.33
CA THR A 87 -5.34 -23.70 6.47
C THR A 87 -3.92 -23.59 7.04
N LYS A 88 -3.45 -24.68 7.68
CA LYS A 88 -2.08 -24.74 8.24
C LYS A 88 -1.01 -24.40 7.18
N MET A 89 -1.19 -24.88 5.94
CA MET A 89 -0.27 -24.64 4.84
C MET A 89 -0.30 -23.18 4.38
N LYS A 90 -1.48 -22.58 4.21
CA LYS A 90 -1.64 -21.16 3.88
C LYS A 90 -1.06 -20.28 4.98
N ARG A 91 -1.36 -20.58 6.25
CA ARG A 91 -0.79 -19.88 7.41
C ARG A 91 0.73 -19.93 7.40
N ALA A 92 1.33 -21.09 7.19
CA ALA A 92 2.78 -21.25 7.09
C ALA A 92 3.37 -20.44 5.92
N PHE A 93 2.70 -20.41 4.77
CA PHE A 93 3.13 -19.63 3.60
C PHE A 93 3.07 -18.11 3.86
N PHE A 94 1.90 -17.58 4.25
CA PHE A 94 1.73 -16.14 4.47
C PHE A 94 2.60 -15.61 5.61
N SER A 95 2.79 -16.40 6.68
CA SER A 95 3.71 -16.05 7.75
C SER A 95 5.16 -15.94 7.24
N ARG A 96 5.62 -16.87 6.39
CA ARG A 96 6.94 -16.80 5.75
C ARG A 96 7.08 -15.66 4.74
N MET A 97 5.96 -15.22 4.16
CA MET A 97 5.90 -14.02 3.32
C MET A 97 5.80 -12.73 4.13
N LEU A 98 6.05 -12.79 5.44
CA LEU A 98 6.02 -11.63 6.35
C LEU A 98 4.66 -10.94 6.40
N CYS A 99 3.57 -11.66 6.10
CA CYS A 99 2.23 -11.12 6.22
C CYS A 99 1.79 -11.03 7.69
N ILE A 100 1.12 -9.93 8.02
CA ILE A 100 0.48 -9.67 9.31
C ILE A 100 -0.99 -10.04 9.16
N GLU A 101 -1.47 -10.99 9.98
CA GLU A 101 -2.87 -11.41 9.98
C GLU A 101 -3.76 -10.33 10.56
N VAL A 102 -4.83 -9.96 9.84
CA VAL A 102 -5.80 -8.93 10.26
C VAL A 102 -7.21 -9.48 10.17
N ASP A 103 -7.98 -9.29 11.23
CA ASP A 103 -9.42 -9.52 11.23
C ASP A 103 -10.14 -8.28 10.67
N LYS A 104 -10.96 -8.46 9.63
CA LYS A 104 -11.68 -7.36 8.99
C LYS A 104 -12.81 -6.80 9.85
N GLU A 105 -13.50 -7.69 10.58
CA GLU A 105 -14.68 -7.35 11.37
C GLU A 105 -14.30 -6.71 12.70
N ASN A 106 -13.28 -7.29 13.32
CA ASN A 106 -12.69 -6.77 14.54
C ASN A 106 -11.21 -6.48 14.25
N PHE A 107 -10.91 -5.24 13.84
CA PHE A 107 -9.51 -4.83 13.74
C PHE A 107 -8.88 -4.99 15.13
N ALA A 108 -8.41 -6.21 15.39
CA ALA A 108 -7.97 -6.62 16.71
C ALA A 108 -6.82 -5.71 17.16
N LEU A 109 -6.86 -5.29 18.40
CA LEU A 109 -5.79 -4.51 19.03
C LEU A 109 -4.42 -5.18 18.83
N SER A 110 -4.39 -6.52 18.73
CA SER A 110 -3.21 -7.30 18.39
C SER A 110 -2.62 -6.95 17.03
N SER A 111 -3.42 -6.85 15.96
CA SER A 111 -2.95 -6.50 14.62
C SER A 111 -2.38 -5.07 14.59
N PHE A 112 -2.99 -4.15 15.32
CA PHE A 112 -2.46 -2.80 15.50
C PHE A 112 -1.07 -2.82 16.16
N HIS A 113 -0.93 -3.55 17.27
CA HIS A 113 0.34 -3.70 17.97
C HIS A 113 1.41 -4.37 17.10
N ASP A 114 1.04 -5.39 16.31
CA ASP A 114 1.96 -6.05 15.40
C ASP A 114 2.50 -5.10 14.34
N VAL A 115 1.65 -4.27 13.73
CA VAL A 115 2.09 -3.24 12.77
C VAL A 115 3.03 -2.24 13.42
N VAL A 116 2.64 -1.68 14.56
CA VAL A 116 3.47 -0.71 15.29
C VAL A 116 4.83 -1.31 15.68
N SER A 117 4.84 -2.55 16.18
CA SER A 117 6.06 -3.27 16.52
C SER A 117 6.99 -3.46 15.32
N ARG A 118 6.44 -3.87 14.15
CA ARG A 118 7.22 -4.04 12.92
C ARG A 118 7.84 -2.72 12.46
N LEU A 119 7.09 -1.63 12.53
CA LEU A 119 7.62 -0.31 12.19
C LEU A 119 8.73 0.12 13.16
N GLN A 120 8.55 -0.10 14.48
CA GLN A 120 9.57 0.19 15.48
C GLN A 120 10.83 -0.68 15.34
N GLU A 121 10.72 -1.87 14.72
CA GLU A 121 11.84 -2.74 14.36
C GLU A 121 12.55 -2.30 13.06
N GLU A 122 12.33 -1.07 12.58
CA GLU A 122 12.90 -0.51 11.36
C GLU A 122 12.47 -1.26 10.08
N LYS A 123 11.29 -1.89 10.10
CA LYS A 123 10.74 -2.60 8.95
C LYS A 123 9.79 -1.71 8.15
N ILE A 124 9.48 -2.16 6.95
CA ILE A 124 8.46 -1.56 6.09
C ILE A 124 7.16 -2.34 6.25
N VAL A 125 6.06 -1.62 6.42
CA VAL A 125 4.72 -2.19 6.40
C VAL A 125 3.93 -1.57 5.26
N VAL A 126 3.21 -2.39 4.51
CA VAL A 126 2.31 -1.96 3.43
C VAL A 126 0.88 -2.11 3.90
N ILE A 127 0.10 -1.05 3.79
CA ILE A 127 -1.32 -1.02 4.16
C ILE A 127 -2.15 -0.48 3.00
N PHE A 128 -3.38 -0.97 2.92
CA PHE A 128 -4.41 -0.47 2.02
C PHE A 128 -5.52 0.16 2.87
N PRO A 129 -5.48 1.49 3.12
CA PRO A 129 -6.34 2.14 4.11
C PRO A 129 -7.83 2.15 3.71
N GLU A 130 -8.16 1.85 2.48
CA GLU A 130 -9.52 1.65 1.98
C GLU A 130 -10.21 0.42 2.62
N GLY A 131 -9.44 -0.56 3.10
CA GLY A 131 -9.91 -1.72 3.86
C GLY A 131 -10.57 -2.84 3.05
N SER A 132 -10.85 -2.66 1.78
CA SER A 132 -11.45 -3.69 0.91
C SER A 132 -11.05 -3.55 -0.55
N VAL A 133 -11.03 -4.69 -1.26
CA VAL A 133 -10.84 -4.75 -2.71
C VAL A 133 -12.22 -4.69 -3.37
N GLU A 134 -12.81 -3.52 -3.45
CA GLU A 134 -14.05 -3.37 -4.22
C GLU A 134 -13.82 -2.53 -5.48
N ARG A 135 -14.47 -2.93 -6.58
CA ARG A 135 -14.44 -2.14 -7.82
C ARG A 135 -15.22 -0.86 -7.61
N HIS A 136 -14.52 0.26 -7.60
CA HIS A 136 -15.06 1.56 -7.22
C HIS A 136 -16.06 2.09 -8.24
N LYS A 137 -17.23 2.46 -7.72
CA LYS A 137 -18.15 3.39 -8.39
C LYS A 137 -17.85 4.85 -8.02
N ASP A 138 -17.11 5.08 -6.92
CA ASP A 138 -17.03 6.39 -6.25
C ASP A 138 -15.65 7.08 -6.41
N GLY A 139 -14.91 6.79 -7.47
CA GLY A 139 -13.66 7.48 -7.76
C GLY A 139 -12.39 6.62 -7.61
N PRO A 140 -11.20 7.20 -7.88
CA PRO A 140 -9.94 6.46 -7.96
C PRO A 140 -9.37 6.04 -6.60
N VAL A 141 -9.72 6.74 -5.53
CA VAL A 141 -9.27 6.51 -4.14
C VAL A 141 -10.44 6.73 -3.19
N ARG A 142 -10.76 5.74 -2.37
CA ARG A 142 -11.85 5.80 -1.39
C ARG A 142 -11.48 6.59 -0.14
N ALA A 143 -12.47 6.80 0.73
CA ALA A 143 -12.23 7.32 2.07
C ALA A 143 -11.32 6.37 2.87
N PHE A 144 -10.34 6.95 3.56
CA PHE A 144 -9.39 6.21 4.38
C PHE A 144 -9.87 6.07 5.82
N LYS A 145 -9.57 4.94 6.42
CA LYS A 145 -9.72 4.76 7.85
C LYS A 145 -8.51 5.38 8.57
N SER A 146 -8.76 6.13 9.66
CA SER A 146 -7.73 6.79 10.47
C SER A 146 -6.72 5.83 11.13
N GLY A 147 -7.01 4.53 11.13
CA GLY A 147 -6.13 3.51 11.68
C GLY A 147 -4.70 3.51 11.10
N ALA A 148 -4.53 3.79 9.80
CA ALA A 148 -3.20 3.89 9.18
C ALA A 148 -2.38 5.05 9.76
N VAL A 149 -3.01 6.21 9.91
CA VAL A 149 -2.40 7.41 10.47
C VAL A 149 -2.07 7.19 11.94
N LEU A 150 -2.97 6.57 12.70
CA LEU A 150 -2.74 6.26 14.12
C LEU A 150 -1.57 5.28 14.31
N MET A 151 -1.43 4.26 13.47
CA MET A 151 -0.29 3.33 13.50
C MET A 151 1.03 4.05 13.22
N ALA A 152 1.06 4.89 12.19
CA ALA A 152 2.24 5.68 11.82
C ALA A 152 2.62 6.66 12.94
N TYR A 153 1.63 7.34 13.53
CA TYR A 153 1.83 8.22 14.67
C TYR A 153 2.43 7.49 15.87
N ARG A 154 1.87 6.33 16.24
CA ARG A 154 2.35 5.51 17.37
C ARG A 154 3.76 4.95 17.15
N ALA A 155 4.07 4.61 15.91
CA ALA A 155 5.37 4.10 15.52
C ALA A 155 6.41 5.20 15.26
N ASP A 156 6.01 6.48 15.29
CA ASP A 156 6.87 7.61 14.92
C ASP A 156 7.49 7.40 13.51
N THR A 157 6.64 7.12 12.55
CA THR A 157 7.05 6.65 11.23
C THR A 157 6.33 7.45 10.15
N PRO A 158 7.04 7.94 9.12
CA PRO A 158 6.38 8.61 8.00
C PRO A 158 5.55 7.63 7.17
N ILE A 159 4.50 8.15 6.53
CA ILE A 159 3.70 7.40 5.55
C ILE A 159 4.17 7.77 4.14
N LEU A 160 4.42 6.76 3.30
CA LEU A 160 4.72 6.94 1.89
C LEU A 160 3.47 6.66 1.07
N PRO A 161 2.82 7.67 0.49
CA PRO A 161 1.68 7.47 -0.39
C PRO A 161 2.12 6.89 -1.73
N ILE A 162 1.36 5.92 -2.22
CA ILE A 162 1.62 5.19 -3.48
C ILE A 162 0.30 5.07 -4.23
N TYR A 163 0.30 5.39 -5.50
CA TYR A 163 -0.83 5.16 -6.37
C TYR A 163 -0.53 4.05 -7.38
N ILE A 164 -1.32 2.98 -7.35
CA ILE A 164 -1.26 1.87 -8.31
C ILE A 164 -2.24 2.17 -9.43
N VAL A 165 -1.73 2.31 -10.65
CA VAL A 165 -2.56 2.61 -11.81
C VAL A 165 -3.32 1.36 -12.25
N LYS A 166 -4.65 1.48 -12.37
CA LYS A 166 -5.51 0.39 -12.85
C LYS A 166 -5.07 -0.07 -14.24
N ARG A 167 -4.82 -1.37 -14.38
CA ARG A 167 -4.52 -1.97 -15.67
C ARG A 167 -5.82 -2.28 -16.42
N GLN A 168 -5.96 -1.72 -17.59
CA GLN A 168 -7.15 -1.95 -18.43
C GLN A 168 -7.19 -3.39 -18.99
N LYS A 169 -6.02 -3.97 -19.30
CA LYS A 169 -5.86 -5.33 -19.81
C LYS A 169 -4.76 -6.06 -19.06
N TRP A 170 -4.87 -7.37 -18.93
CA TRP A 170 -3.94 -8.22 -18.18
C TRP A 170 -2.48 -8.13 -18.68
N TYR A 171 -2.27 -7.86 -19.97
CA TYR A 171 -0.95 -7.71 -20.60
C TYR A 171 -0.40 -6.28 -20.56
N HIS A 172 -1.20 -5.30 -20.07
CA HIS A 172 -0.71 -3.94 -19.94
C HIS A 172 0.34 -3.85 -18.81
N ARG A 173 1.33 -2.99 -19.06
CA ARG A 173 2.41 -2.71 -18.12
C ARG A 173 1.86 -2.21 -16.79
N LEU A 174 2.40 -2.72 -15.69
CA LEU A 174 2.13 -2.18 -14.36
C LEU A 174 2.76 -0.77 -14.23
N ARG A 175 1.98 0.19 -13.74
CA ARG A 175 2.43 1.55 -13.48
C ARG A 175 2.12 1.92 -12.05
N ILE A 176 3.11 2.53 -11.39
CA ILE A 176 3.01 2.91 -9.98
C ILE A 176 3.57 4.31 -9.86
N VAL A 177 2.86 5.18 -9.15
CA VAL A 177 3.32 6.52 -8.80
C VAL A 177 3.65 6.55 -7.32
N VAL A 178 4.83 7.03 -6.97
CA VAL A 178 5.32 7.11 -5.59
C VAL A 178 5.42 8.58 -5.20
N GLY A 179 4.73 8.95 -4.13
CA GLY A 179 4.71 10.31 -3.61
C GLY A 179 5.87 10.63 -2.67
N GLU A 180 5.72 11.71 -1.94
CA GLU A 180 6.63 12.11 -0.87
C GLU A 180 6.22 11.52 0.47
N PRO A 181 7.18 11.19 1.36
CA PRO A 181 6.87 10.78 2.71
C PRO A 181 6.08 11.86 3.46
N PHE A 182 4.95 11.47 4.02
CA PHE A 182 4.07 12.31 4.83
C PHE A 182 4.43 12.15 6.30
N ASP A 183 4.87 13.24 6.94
CA ASP A 183 5.14 13.28 8.37
C ASP A 183 3.84 13.47 9.15
N VAL A 184 3.38 12.39 9.77
CA VAL A 184 2.14 12.38 10.56
C VAL A 184 2.28 13.22 11.83
N ARG A 185 3.44 13.15 12.53
CA ARG A 185 3.63 13.91 13.78
C ARG A 185 3.68 15.40 13.55
N GLY A 186 4.29 15.84 12.47
CA GLY A 186 4.26 17.24 12.07
C GLY A 186 2.84 17.73 11.76
N ALA A 187 1.99 16.84 11.22
CA ALA A 187 0.62 17.19 10.86
C ALA A 187 -0.36 17.24 12.04
N VAL A 188 -0.22 16.33 13.05
CA VAL A 188 -1.22 16.18 14.14
C VAL A 188 -0.72 16.63 15.52
N GLY A 189 0.57 16.94 15.69
CA GLY A 189 1.15 17.39 16.95
C GLY A 189 1.42 16.26 17.98
N ARG A 190 1.58 16.65 19.27
CA ARG A 190 2.05 15.71 20.33
C ARG A 190 0.98 14.78 20.86
N ILE A 191 -0.26 15.24 20.98
CA ILE A 191 -1.40 14.46 21.52
C ILE A 191 -2.58 14.73 20.57
N PRO A 192 -2.76 13.90 19.52
CA PRO A 192 -3.81 14.12 18.55
C PRO A 192 -5.18 13.74 19.09
N THR A 193 -6.19 14.52 18.75
CA THR A 193 -7.59 14.13 18.88
C THR A 193 -7.99 13.21 17.72
N MET A 194 -9.13 12.53 17.83
CA MET A 194 -9.65 11.70 16.72
C MET A 194 -9.91 12.55 15.47
N GLU A 195 -10.44 13.76 15.63
CA GLU A 195 -10.68 14.70 14.53
C GLU A 195 -9.38 15.07 13.79
N GLN A 196 -8.29 15.26 14.51
CA GLN A 196 -6.98 15.54 13.90
C GLN A 196 -6.42 14.32 13.15
N LEU A 197 -6.66 13.11 13.67
CA LEU A 197 -6.28 11.87 12.99
C LEU A 197 -7.10 11.65 11.72
N ASP A 198 -8.39 11.95 11.75
CA ASP A 198 -9.28 11.86 10.60
C ASP A 198 -8.91 12.92 9.54
N ALA A 199 -8.60 14.15 9.95
CA ALA A 199 -8.12 15.19 9.05
C ALA A 199 -6.76 14.83 8.41
N ALA A 200 -5.85 14.23 9.17
CA ALA A 200 -4.59 13.73 8.63
C ALA A 200 -4.78 12.54 7.68
N SER A 201 -5.79 11.70 7.94
CA SER A 201 -6.18 10.59 7.05
C SER A 201 -6.74 11.10 5.73
N GLU A 202 -7.56 12.15 5.77
CA GLU A 202 -8.06 12.81 4.57
C GLU A 202 -6.91 13.50 3.79
N THR A 203 -5.99 14.15 4.49
CA THR A 203 -4.78 14.72 3.86
C THR A 203 -3.97 13.64 3.13
N LEU A 204 -3.81 12.46 3.73
CA LEU A 204 -3.13 11.31 3.11
C LEU A 204 -3.88 10.84 1.84
N ARG A 205 -5.20 10.77 1.90
CA ARG A 205 -6.05 10.42 0.76
C ARG A 205 -5.89 11.42 -0.39
N LEU A 206 -5.90 12.71 -0.09
CA LEU A 206 -5.69 13.76 -1.07
C LEU A 206 -4.31 13.65 -1.73
N LYS A 207 -3.27 13.32 -0.97
CA LYS A 207 -1.92 13.05 -1.52
C LYS A 207 -1.92 11.85 -2.49
N GLU A 208 -2.67 10.79 -2.22
CA GLU A 208 -2.81 9.69 -3.18
C GLU A 208 -3.62 10.10 -4.42
N MET A 209 -4.62 10.97 -4.27
CA MET A 209 -5.35 11.55 -5.40
C MET A 209 -4.45 12.45 -6.27
N GLU A 210 -3.59 13.26 -5.67
CA GLU A 210 -2.59 14.05 -6.41
C GLU A 210 -1.68 13.16 -7.28
N LEU A 211 -1.32 11.97 -6.79
CA LEU A 211 -0.54 11.00 -7.56
C LEU A 211 -1.33 10.42 -8.75
N HIS A 212 -2.63 10.19 -8.56
CA HIS A 212 -3.53 9.82 -9.64
C HIS A 212 -3.59 10.91 -10.71
N ASP A 213 -3.82 12.16 -10.31
CA ASP A 213 -3.96 13.31 -11.21
C ASP A 213 -2.63 13.59 -11.94
N TYR A 214 -1.50 13.48 -11.23
CA TYR A 214 -0.20 13.51 -11.87
C TYR A 214 -0.06 12.46 -12.98
N PHE A 215 -0.49 11.22 -12.73
CA PHE A 215 -0.43 10.19 -13.76
C PHE A 215 -1.35 10.52 -14.94
N GLN A 216 -2.53 11.08 -14.70
CA GLN A 216 -3.46 11.50 -15.75
C GLN A 216 -2.89 12.64 -16.61
N SER A 217 -2.07 13.53 -16.05
CA SER A 217 -1.42 14.60 -16.79
C SER A 217 -0.32 14.13 -17.75
N LEU A 218 0.16 12.89 -17.59
CA LEU A 218 1.22 12.36 -18.45
C LEU A 218 0.72 12.02 -19.86
N PRO A 219 1.51 12.26 -20.92
CA PRO A 219 1.15 11.94 -22.31
C PRO A 219 0.80 10.44 -22.50
N ILE A 220 1.38 9.57 -21.67
CA ILE A 220 1.09 8.13 -21.73
C ILE A 220 -0.36 7.82 -21.33
N TYR A 221 -0.97 8.58 -20.44
CA TYR A 221 -2.37 8.39 -20.06
C TYR A 221 -3.31 8.64 -21.23
N GLN A 222 -3.10 9.73 -21.96
CA GLN A 222 -3.88 10.06 -23.16
C GLN A 222 -3.75 8.97 -24.22
N LYS A 223 -2.52 8.42 -24.42
CA LYS A 223 -2.29 7.32 -25.35
C LYS A 223 -3.02 6.03 -24.96
N LEU A 224 -3.13 5.75 -23.66
CA LEU A 224 -3.85 4.58 -23.13
C LEU A 224 -5.36 4.70 -23.36
N ASN A 225 -5.91 5.90 -23.20
CA ASN A 225 -7.36 6.13 -23.29
C ASN A 225 -7.87 6.31 -24.73
N ARG A 226 -7.03 6.66 -25.70
CA ARG A 226 -7.42 6.74 -27.11
C ARG A 226 -7.99 5.43 -27.67
N ASN A 227 -7.67 4.30 -27.06
CA ASN A 227 -8.13 2.98 -27.49
C ASN A 227 -9.30 2.44 -26.66
N GLN A 228 -9.96 3.29 -25.85
CA GLN A 228 -11.20 2.92 -25.17
C GLN A 228 -12.39 3.26 -26.08
N PRO A 229 -13.36 2.35 -26.30
CA PRO A 229 -14.66 2.73 -26.81
C PRO A 229 -15.25 3.73 -25.83
N THR A 230 -15.71 4.88 -26.31
CA THR A 230 -16.50 5.82 -25.53
C THR A 230 -17.75 5.12 -25.04
N GLU A 231 -17.84 4.82 -23.75
CA GLU A 231 -19.08 4.37 -23.09
C GLU A 231 -20.07 5.54 -22.97
N ASN A 232 -20.42 6.18 -24.07
CA ASN A 232 -21.47 7.19 -24.14
C ASN A 232 -22.11 7.18 -25.52
N SER A 233 -22.92 6.16 -25.79
CA SER A 233 -24.00 6.24 -26.76
C SER A 233 -24.88 5.00 -26.70
N GLU A 234 -25.68 4.88 -25.67
CA GLU A 234 -26.97 4.15 -25.71
C GLU A 234 -27.85 4.65 -24.54
N GLY A 235 -28.27 5.88 -24.66
CA GLY A 235 -29.42 6.45 -23.98
C GLY A 235 -30.40 6.93 -25.05
N GLY A 236 -30.73 6.03 -25.98
CA GLY A 236 -31.78 6.25 -26.95
C GLY A 236 -33.14 6.22 -26.23
N VAL A 237 -33.71 7.38 -26.08
CA VAL A 237 -35.13 7.58 -25.77
C VAL A 237 -35.95 6.87 -26.86
N THR A 238 -36.63 5.82 -26.51
CA THR A 238 -37.81 5.35 -27.27
C THR A 238 -39.03 5.85 -26.52
N ASN A 239 -39.54 6.99 -27.00
CA ASN A 239 -40.98 7.30 -26.84
C ASN A 239 -41.76 6.31 -27.71
N GLU A 240 -42.67 5.55 -27.08
CA GLU A 240 -44.01 5.26 -27.53
C GLU A 240 -44.83 4.71 -26.38
#